data_ce5ae62a206c67a6b84f69d9cea2f40a
#
_entry.id   ce5ae62a206c67a6b84f69d9cea2f40a
#
_cell.length_a   1.000
_cell.length_b   1.000
_cell.length_c   1.000
_cell.angle_alpha   90.00
_cell.angle_beta   90.00
_cell.angle_gamma   90.00
#
_symmetry.space_group_name_H-M   'P 1'
#
loop_
_entity.id
_entity.type
_entity.pdbx_description
1 polymer ?
#
loop_
_entity_poly.entity_id
_entity_poly.type
_entity_poly.pdbx_seq_one_letter_code
_entity_poly.pdbx_strand_id
1 'polypeptide(L)'
;MGGRLHDKVAIVTGSGSVGPGWGNGKAISVLFARQGAKVVGADIDAEAAAATQKIITDEGGIGMAVVADVTRAADVERLVAAALDAYGRIDILVNNVGIAIVGGPAELDEATWDRLMSVNIKSAYLTCHHVLPVMIRQHAGAIVNNASVAVRGWAGVNYGFYAASKGAMVAMTRTMAIRHAPDGIRANCVLPGLMNTPLVHAALTRVYGEEGDIANLIRTRDAQCPMGHMGDAWDTAYATLFLASDEAKYITATELLVDGGLSARFA
;
A
#
# COMPACT_ATOMS: atom_id res chain seq x y z
N MET A 1 19.96 -18.30 9.09
CA MET A 1 20.05 -16.85 8.79
C MET A 1 18.66 -16.29 9.01
N GLY A 2 18.52 -15.19 9.76
CA GLY A 2 17.23 -14.49 9.93
C GLY A 2 16.72 -13.98 8.58
N GLY A 3 15.38 -13.80 8.44
CA GLY A 3 14.79 -13.21 7.22
C GLY A 3 15.24 -11.77 6.99
N ARG A 4 14.91 -11.21 5.84
CA ARG A 4 15.30 -9.83 5.39
C ARG A 4 14.82 -8.71 6.32
N LEU A 5 13.80 -8.96 7.16
CA LEU A 5 13.21 -8.03 8.13
C LEU A 5 13.32 -8.55 9.57
N HIS A 6 14.31 -9.41 9.86
CA HIS A 6 14.48 -10.00 11.18
C HIS A 6 14.47 -8.92 12.28
N ASP A 7 13.62 -9.11 13.31
CA ASP A 7 13.40 -8.23 14.44
C ASP A 7 12.88 -6.81 14.13
N LYS A 8 12.59 -6.46 12.88
CA LYS A 8 11.95 -5.19 12.53
C LYS A 8 10.47 -5.19 12.94
N VAL A 9 9.98 -4.05 13.38
CA VAL A 9 8.56 -3.80 13.66
C VAL A 9 7.96 -3.04 12.49
N ALA A 10 6.93 -3.60 11.85
CA ALA A 10 6.30 -3.04 10.67
C ALA A 10 4.81 -2.75 10.91
N ILE A 11 4.39 -1.50 10.67
CA ILE A 11 2.97 -1.15 10.54
C ILE A 11 2.59 -1.26 9.07
N VAL A 12 1.53 -2.02 8.77
CA VAL A 12 0.95 -2.15 7.43
C VAL A 12 -0.51 -1.74 7.48
N THR A 13 -0.88 -0.67 6.77
CA THR A 13 -2.26 -0.21 6.68
C THR A 13 -3.01 -0.87 5.54
N GLY A 14 -4.32 -1.17 5.71
CA GLY A 14 -5.08 -1.97 4.76
C GLY A 14 -4.54 -3.40 4.69
N SER A 15 -4.28 -4.00 5.85
CA SER A 15 -3.66 -5.33 5.97
C SER A 15 -4.59 -6.49 5.64
N GLY A 16 -5.89 -6.23 5.52
CA GLY A 16 -6.89 -7.20 5.10
C GLY A 16 -7.03 -7.31 3.58
N SER A 17 -8.19 -7.82 3.16
CA SER A 17 -8.59 -7.90 1.76
C SER A 17 -10.08 -7.65 1.64
N VAL A 18 -10.50 -6.85 0.67
CA VAL A 18 -11.92 -6.50 0.44
C VAL A 18 -12.78 -7.66 -0.08
N GLY A 19 -12.17 -8.84 -0.24
CA GLY A 19 -12.85 -10.04 -0.71
C GLY A 19 -11.92 -11.26 -0.70
N PRO A 20 -12.41 -12.42 -1.16
CA PRO A 20 -11.60 -13.64 -1.22
C PRO A 20 -10.31 -13.45 -2.04
N GLY A 21 -9.21 -14.03 -1.56
CA GLY A 21 -7.91 -13.97 -2.23
C GLY A 21 -6.90 -13.06 -1.53
N TRP A 22 -5.95 -12.55 -2.32
CA TRP A 22 -4.82 -11.75 -1.84
C TRP A 22 -4.94 -10.30 -2.29
N GLY A 23 -5.21 -9.39 -1.34
CA GLY A 23 -4.98 -7.96 -1.52
C GLY A 23 -3.52 -7.60 -1.27
N ASN A 24 -3.05 -6.46 -1.80
CA ASN A 24 -1.65 -6.04 -1.64
C ASN A 24 -1.24 -5.97 -0.16
N GLY A 25 -2.05 -5.35 0.70
CA GLY A 25 -1.72 -5.20 2.12
C GLY A 25 -1.67 -6.53 2.88
N LYS A 26 -2.57 -7.47 2.55
CA LYS A 26 -2.55 -8.83 3.08
C LYS A 26 -1.26 -9.57 2.68
N ALA A 27 -0.90 -9.53 1.40
CA ALA A 27 0.32 -10.16 0.89
C ALA A 27 1.59 -9.52 1.51
N ILE A 28 1.64 -8.19 1.63
CA ILE A 28 2.74 -7.48 2.28
C ILE A 28 2.88 -7.92 3.74
N SER A 29 1.78 -7.95 4.50
CA SER A 29 1.78 -8.31 5.93
C SER A 29 2.29 -9.74 6.14
N VAL A 30 1.77 -10.70 5.38
CA VAL A 30 2.20 -12.10 5.48
C VAL A 30 3.66 -12.27 5.03
N LEU A 31 4.06 -11.64 3.92
CA LEU A 31 5.45 -11.71 3.45
C LEU A 31 6.42 -11.11 4.46
N PHE A 32 6.09 -9.98 5.07
CA PHE A 32 6.93 -9.35 6.09
C PHE A 32 7.12 -10.25 7.31
N ALA A 33 6.04 -10.89 7.79
CA ALA A 33 6.12 -11.87 8.87
C ALA A 33 7.00 -13.08 8.50
N ARG A 34 6.85 -13.65 7.29
CA ARG A 34 7.72 -14.71 6.76
C ARG A 34 9.19 -14.30 6.70
N GLN A 35 9.46 -13.00 6.59
CA GLN A 35 10.80 -12.43 6.58
C GLN A 35 11.27 -11.98 7.98
N GLY A 36 10.58 -12.39 9.04
CA GLY A 36 10.99 -12.20 10.43
C GLY A 36 10.57 -10.87 11.06
N ALA A 37 9.72 -10.08 10.40
CA ALA A 37 9.16 -8.88 11.00
C ALA A 37 8.06 -9.20 12.01
N LYS A 38 7.93 -8.34 13.04
CA LYS A 38 6.76 -8.24 13.90
C LYS A 38 5.77 -7.29 13.22
N VAL A 39 4.64 -7.82 12.75
CA VAL A 39 3.70 -7.07 11.91
C VAL A 39 2.53 -6.54 12.72
N VAL A 40 2.30 -5.23 12.68
CA VAL A 40 1.09 -4.58 13.18
C VAL A 40 0.22 -4.26 11.97
N GLY A 41 -0.75 -5.12 11.71
CA GLY A 41 -1.69 -4.99 10.59
C GLY A 41 -2.88 -4.12 11.00
N ALA A 42 -3.12 -3.01 10.31
CA ALA A 42 -4.27 -2.15 10.53
C ALA A 42 -5.28 -2.27 9.38
N ASP A 43 -6.54 -2.47 9.72
CA ASP A 43 -7.65 -2.42 8.74
C ASP A 43 -8.90 -1.85 9.41
N ILE A 44 -9.80 -1.27 8.60
CA ILE A 44 -11.11 -0.82 9.06
C ILE A 44 -12.06 -2.02 9.28
N ASP A 45 -11.83 -3.10 8.54
CA ASP A 45 -12.56 -4.36 8.64
C ASP A 45 -11.85 -5.30 9.64
N ALA A 46 -12.51 -5.52 10.77
CA ALA A 46 -11.99 -6.36 11.85
C ALA A 46 -11.78 -7.83 11.42
N GLU A 47 -12.69 -8.38 10.62
CA GLU A 47 -12.62 -9.77 10.18
C GLU A 47 -11.49 -9.96 9.17
N ALA A 48 -11.34 -9.03 8.22
CA ALA A 48 -10.27 -9.06 7.24
C ALA A 48 -8.88 -8.91 7.91
N ALA A 49 -8.76 -8.02 8.91
CA ALA A 49 -7.55 -7.88 9.72
C ALA A 49 -7.21 -9.16 10.48
N ALA A 50 -8.21 -9.74 11.17
CA ALA A 50 -8.05 -10.98 11.93
C ALA A 50 -7.69 -12.18 11.05
N ALA A 51 -8.28 -12.28 9.85
CA ALA A 51 -7.96 -13.35 8.90
C ALA A 51 -6.50 -13.29 8.44
N THR A 52 -5.95 -12.09 8.21
CA THR A 52 -4.52 -11.93 7.88
C THR A 52 -3.62 -12.25 9.06
N GLN A 53 -3.98 -11.77 10.26
CA GLN A 53 -3.29 -12.10 11.50
C GLN A 53 -3.24 -13.61 11.74
N LYS A 54 -4.36 -14.31 11.50
CA LYS A 54 -4.42 -15.77 11.66
C LYS A 54 -3.42 -16.50 10.75
N ILE A 55 -3.30 -16.08 9.48
CA ILE A 55 -2.30 -16.66 8.56
C ILE A 55 -0.89 -16.47 9.11
N ILE A 56 -0.57 -15.26 9.59
CA ILE A 56 0.75 -14.95 10.15
C ILE A 56 1.07 -15.88 11.34
N THR A 57 0.12 -16.06 12.26
CA THR A 57 0.32 -16.90 13.45
C THR A 57 0.33 -18.39 13.14
N ASP A 58 -0.51 -18.87 12.22
CA ASP A 58 -0.52 -20.25 11.78
C ASP A 58 0.80 -20.66 11.11
N GLU A 59 1.49 -19.72 10.47
CA GLU A 59 2.81 -19.90 9.88
C GLU A 59 3.97 -19.69 10.90
N GLY A 60 3.66 -19.43 12.18
CA GLY A 60 4.65 -19.22 13.23
C GLY A 60 5.26 -17.81 13.26
N GLY A 61 4.72 -16.87 12.51
CA GLY A 61 5.13 -15.47 12.51
C GLY A 61 4.58 -14.69 13.71
N ILE A 62 5.08 -13.47 13.91
CA ILE A 62 4.66 -12.56 14.97
C ILE A 62 3.88 -11.41 14.35
N GLY A 63 2.66 -11.20 14.83
CA GLY A 63 1.86 -10.06 14.37
C GLY A 63 0.66 -9.81 15.26
N MET A 64 0.05 -8.65 15.10
CA MET A 64 -1.20 -8.25 15.74
C MET A 64 -2.09 -7.50 14.75
N ALA A 65 -3.39 -7.67 14.87
CA ALA A 65 -4.39 -6.91 14.13
C ALA A 65 -4.91 -5.74 14.99
N VAL A 66 -5.01 -4.56 14.38
CA VAL A 66 -5.58 -3.36 15.00
C VAL A 66 -6.70 -2.85 14.11
N VAL A 67 -7.92 -2.77 14.63
CA VAL A 67 -9.04 -2.15 13.91
C VAL A 67 -8.89 -0.63 13.95
N ALA A 68 -8.71 -0.02 12.78
CA ALA A 68 -8.46 1.42 12.67
C ALA A 68 -8.97 1.98 11.33
N ASP A 69 -9.72 3.06 11.39
CA ASP A 69 -9.95 3.95 10.26
C ASP A 69 -8.81 4.95 10.18
N VAL A 70 -7.85 4.69 9.31
CA VAL A 70 -6.64 5.53 9.16
C VAL A 70 -6.92 6.92 8.56
N THR A 71 -8.17 7.24 8.22
CA THR A 71 -8.59 8.62 7.89
C THR A 71 -8.89 9.47 9.13
N ARG A 72 -8.85 8.85 10.33
CA ARG A 72 -9.13 9.48 11.63
C ARG A 72 -7.86 9.52 12.48
N ALA A 73 -7.46 10.72 12.87
CA ALA A 73 -6.22 10.93 13.64
C ALA A 73 -6.18 10.11 14.95
N ALA A 74 -7.31 10.06 15.70
CA ALA A 74 -7.40 9.31 16.94
C ALA A 74 -7.19 7.79 16.76
N ASP A 75 -7.62 7.23 15.62
CA ASP A 75 -7.41 5.81 15.31
C ASP A 75 -5.96 5.52 14.96
N VAL A 76 -5.32 6.43 14.22
CA VAL A 76 -3.89 6.34 13.91
C VAL A 76 -3.03 6.49 15.15
N GLU A 77 -3.39 7.40 16.06
CA GLU A 77 -2.71 7.54 17.35
C GLU A 77 -2.77 6.24 18.17
N ARG A 78 -3.96 5.62 18.26
CA ARG A 78 -4.11 4.32 18.93
C ARG A 78 -3.31 3.20 18.25
N LEU A 79 -3.27 3.18 16.91
CA LEU A 79 -2.47 2.21 16.16
C LEU A 79 -0.98 2.33 16.48
N VAL A 80 -0.45 3.56 16.49
CA VAL A 80 0.96 3.83 16.81
C VAL A 80 1.26 3.48 18.26
N ALA A 81 0.37 3.85 19.21
CA ALA A 81 0.51 3.49 20.61
C ALA A 81 0.54 1.97 20.80
N ALA A 82 -0.38 1.23 20.17
CA ALA A 82 -0.42 -0.23 20.25
C ALA A 82 0.87 -0.90 19.74
N ALA A 83 1.46 -0.37 18.67
CA ALA A 83 2.74 -0.86 18.15
C ALA A 83 3.89 -0.60 19.13
N LEU A 84 3.92 0.57 19.76
CA LEU A 84 4.94 0.94 20.73
C LEU A 84 4.79 0.16 22.05
N ASP A 85 3.57 -0.03 22.53
CA ASP A 85 3.29 -0.79 23.75
C ASP A 85 3.69 -2.26 23.60
N ALA A 86 3.43 -2.85 22.41
CA ALA A 86 3.75 -4.25 22.16
C ALA A 86 5.24 -4.49 21.87
N TYR A 87 5.92 -3.57 21.16
CA TYR A 87 7.25 -3.84 20.60
C TYR A 87 8.30 -2.76 20.87
N GLY A 88 7.93 -1.61 21.43
CA GLY A 88 8.84 -0.54 21.85
C GLY A 88 9.44 0.29 20.70
N ARG A 89 9.15 -0.04 19.42
CA ARG A 89 9.73 0.61 18.26
C ARG A 89 8.85 0.48 17.02
N ILE A 90 9.13 1.29 16.00
CA ILE A 90 8.53 1.18 14.66
C ILE A 90 9.64 1.40 13.63
N ASP A 91 9.99 0.36 12.88
CA ASP A 91 11.05 0.42 11.87
C ASP A 91 10.52 0.67 10.46
N ILE A 92 9.32 0.17 10.19
CA ILE A 92 8.74 0.19 8.85
C ILE A 92 7.29 0.68 8.94
N LEU A 93 6.93 1.60 8.04
CA LEU A 93 5.55 1.99 7.78
C LEU A 93 5.21 1.70 6.32
N VAL A 94 4.16 0.92 6.07
CA VAL A 94 3.61 0.71 4.74
C VAL A 94 2.23 1.35 4.67
N ASN A 95 2.11 2.42 3.88
CA ASN A 95 0.84 3.06 3.56
C ASN A 95 0.25 2.41 2.30
N ASN A 96 -0.65 1.45 2.51
CA ASN A 96 -1.26 0.70 1.43
C ASN A 96 -2.76 0.99 1.27
N VAL A 97 -3.43 1.61 2.24
CA VAL A 97 -4.85 1.96 2.13
C VAL A 97 -5.12 2.81 0.90
N GLY A 98 -6.17 2.47 0.17
CA GLY A 98 -6.64 3.24 -0.96
C GLY A 98 -7.91 2.66 -1.59
N ILE A 99 -8.68 3.54 -2.20
CA ILE A 99 -9.84 3.20 -3.03
C ILE A 99 -9.61 3.71 -4.45
N ALA A 100 -10.13 2.98 -5.43
CA ALA A 100 -10.12 3.37 -6.83
C ALA A 100 -11.54 3.65 -7.29
N ILE A 101 -11.77 4.86 -7.81
CA ILE A 101 -13.05 5.28 -8.37
C ILE A 101 -12.77 5.78 -9.78
N VAL A 102 -13.51 5.25 -10.75
CA VAL A 102 -13.42 5.66 -12.15
C VAL A 102 -14.23 6.93 -12.36
N GLY A 103 -13.62 7.91 -12.99
CA GLY A 103 -14.20 9.21 -13.30
C GLY A 103 -13.23 10.36 -13.03
N GLY A 104 -13.55 11.52 -13.57
CA GLY A 104 -12.83 12.76 -13.42
C GLY A 104 -13.77 13.92 -13.05
N PRO A 105 -13.33 15.18 -13.26
CA PRO A 105 -14.10 16.36 -12.84
C PRO A 105 -15.47 16.52 -13.50
N ALA A 106 -15.69 15.89 -14.67
CA ALA A 106 -16.97 15.94 -15.36
C ALA A 106 -17.98 14.89 -14.87
N GLU A 107 -17.51 13.80 -14.27
CA GLU A 107 -18.32 12.63 -13.91
C GLU A 107 -18.58 12.48 -12.41
N LEU A 108 -17.65 12.97 -11.58
CA LEU A 108 -17.68 12.75 -10.13
C LEU A 108 -17.97 14.04 -9.36
N ASP A 109 -18.74 13.91 -8.30
CA ASP A 109 -19.11 15.01 -7.41
C ASP A 109 -18.02 15.33 -6.37
N GLU A 110 -18.19 16.47 -5.68
CA GLU A 110 -17.31 16.96 -4.62
C GLU A 110 -17.17 15.95 -3.46
N ALA A 111 -18.27 15.33 -3.04
CA ALA A 111 -18.24 14.35 -1.94
C ALA A 111 -17.39 13.12 -2.29
N THR A 112 -17.44 12.67 -3.54
CA THR A 112 -16.58 11.60 -4.04
C THR A 112 -15.11 11.99 -4.08
N TRP A 113 -14.82 13.25 -4.50
CA TRP A 113 -13.47 13.81 -4.43
C TRP A 113 -12.95 13.82 -2.99
N ASP A 114 -13.71 14.40 -2.05
CA ASP A 114 -13.31 14.50 -0.64
C ASP A 114 -13.06 13.13 -0.01
N ARG A 115 -13.95 12.17 -0.27
CA ARG A 115 -13.79 10.79 0.19
C ARG A 115 -12.52 10.17 -0.36
N LEU A 116 -12.25 10.32 -1.66
CA LEU A 116 -11.10 9.72 -2.32
C LEU A 116 -9.79 10.33 -1.79
N MET A 117 -9.74 11.66 -1.66
CA MET A 117 -8.60 12.37 -1.09
C MET A 117 -8.39 12.01 0.38
N SER A 118 -9.46 11.88 1.15
CA SER A 118 -9.38 11.48 2.56
C SER A 118 -8.81 10.05 2.70
N VAL A 119 -9.29 9.10 1.91
CA VAL A 119 -8.84 7.71 2.01
C VAL A 119 -7.43 7.53 1.45
N ASN A 120 -7.11 8.13 0.29
CA ASN A 120 -5.87 7.82 -0.43
C ASN A 120 -4.65 8.65 0.01
N ILE A 121 -4.85 9.90 0.44
CA ILE A 121 -3.72 10.77 0.79
C ILE A 121 -3.74 11.25 2.24
N LYS A 122 -4.90 11.67 2.78
CA LYS A 122 -4.96 12.09 4.18
C LYS A 122 -4.60 10.95 5.13
N SER A 123 -5.00 9.71 4.83
CA SER A 123 -4.62 8.52 5.60
C SER A 123 -3.10 8.37 5.69
N ALA A 124 -2.39 8.47 4.56
CA ALA A 124 -0.94 8.38 4.52
C ALA A 124 -0.27 9.58 5.22
N TYR A 125 -0.84 10.77 5.12
CA TYR A 125 -0.39 11.92 5.92
C TYR A 125 -0.50 11.64 7.42
N LEU A 126 -1.65 11.18 7.90
CA LEU A 126 -1.87 10.94 9.32
C LEU A 126 -0.93 9.85 9.88
N THR A 127 -0.76 8.75 9.18
CA THR A 127 0.16 7.68 9.59
C THR A 127 1.61 8.17 9.62
N CYS A 128 2.05 8.90 8.60
CA CYS A 128 3.39 9.51 8.60
C CYS A 128 3.54 10.53 9.74
N HIS A 129 2.51 11.37 10.00
CA HIS A 129 2.53 12.37 11.07
C HIS A 129 2.77 11.76 12.45
N HIS A 130 2.15 10.62 12.75
CA HIS A 130 2.30 9.95 14.06
C HIS A 130 3.53 9.03 14.12
N VAL A 131 3.98 8.44 13.01
CA VAL A 131 5.13 7.52 12.97
C VAL A 131 6.47 8.24 12.87
N LEU A 132 6.57 9.32 12.08
CA LEU A 132 7.83 10.06 11.90
C LEU A 132 8.49 10.50 13.20
N PRO A 133 7.79 11.06 14.21
CA PRO A 133 8.42 11.41 15.48
C PRO A 133 9.08 10.22 16.20
N VAL A 134 8.55 9.00 16.01
CA VAL A 134 9.14 7.78 16.56
C VAL A 134 10.42 7.44 15.81
N MET A 135 10.37 7.40 14.47
CA MET A 135 11.52 7.10 13.62
C MET A 135 12.66 8.13 13.77
N ILE A 136 12.32 9.42 13.93
CA ILE A 136 13.30 10.49 14.18
C ILE A 136 14.06 10.23 15.51
N ARG A 137 13.36 9.89 16.59
CA ARG A 137 14.01 9.53 17.86
C ARG A 137 14.86 8.27 17.77
N GLN A 138 14.50 7.34 16.90
CA GLN A 138 15.26 6.11 16.64
C GLN A 138 16.47 6.31 15.73
N HIS A 139 16.54 7.44 15.01
CA HIS A 139 17.49 7.70 13.92
C HIS A 139 17.49 6.59 12.86
N ALA A 140 16.34 6.00 12.62
CA ALA A 140 16.17 4.91 11.65
C ALA A 140 14.69 4.77 11.28
N GLY A 141 14.40 4.48 10.00
CA GLY A 141 13.06 4.18 9.53
C GLY A 141 13.00 3.92 8.03
N ALA A 142 12.01 3.14 7.61
CA ALA A 142 11.67 2.94 6.20
C ALA A 142 10.17 3.13 5.99
N ILE A 143 9.80 4.08 5.13
CA ILE A 143 8.40 4.34 4.76
C ILE A 143 8.23 3.91 3.30
N VAL A 144 7.24 3.05 3.04
CA VAL A 144 6.88 2.63 1.68
C VAL A 144 5.41 2.99 1.44
N ASN A 145 5.19 3.87 0.48
CA ASN A 145 3.86 4.32 0.10
C ASN A 145 3.40 3.59 -1.17
N ASN A 146 2.26 2.89 -1.10
CA ASN A 146 1.68 2.20 -2.24
C ASN A 146 0.89 3.20 -3.10
N ALA A 147 1.57 3.78 -4.10
CA ALA A 147 0.99 4.71 -5.05
C ALA A 147 0.27 3.98 -6.20
N SER A 148 0.52 4.33 -7.45
CA SER A 148 -0.04 3.65 -8.63
C SER A 148 0.67 4.11 -9.90
N VAL A 149 0.75 3.26 -10.92
CA VAL A 149 1.16 3.62 -12.28
C VAL A 149 0.25 4.67 -12.92
N ALA A 150 -0.98 4.83 -12.44
CA ALA A 150 -1.93 5.85 -12.91
C ALA A 150 -1.39 7.30 -12.83
N VAL A 151 -0.34 7.55 -12.02
CA VAL A 151 0.34 8.86 -11.97
C VAL A 151 1.23 9.12 -13.18
N ARG A 152 1.50 8.10 -14.00
CA ARG A 152 2.37 8.20 -15.18
C ARG A 152 1.60 8.47 -16.48
N GLY A 153 0.28 8.25 -16.50
CA GLY A 153 -0.53 8.45 -17.68
C GLY A 153 -1.84 7.68 -17.65
N TRP A 154 -2.38 7.43 -18.83
CA TRP A 154 -3.65 6.72 -18.99
C TRP A 154 -3.50 5.22 -18.73
N ALA A 155 -4.22 4.71 -17.73
CA ALA A 155 -4.18 3.30 -17.31
C ALA A 155 -5.42 2.51 -17.78
N GLY A 156 -5.92 2.80 -18.98
CA GLY A 156 -7.05 2.09 -19.61
C GLY A 156 -8.44 2.63 -19.24
N VAL A 157 -8.56 3.40 -18.16
CA VAL A 157 -9.82 4.00 -17.68
C VAL A 157 -9.58 5.42 -17.17
N ASN A 158 -10.65 6.23 -17.06
CA ASN A 158 -10.56 7.58 -16.49
C ASN A 158 -10.34 7.51 -14.97
N TYR A 159 -9.09 7.62 -14.53
CA TYR A 159 -8.69 7.67 -13.13
C TYR A 159 -8.37 9.10 -12.64
N GLY A 160 -9.03 10.14 -13.17
CA GLY A 160 -8.68 11.53 -12.90
C GLY A 160 -8.45 11.85 -11.43
N PHE A 161 -9.45 11.62 -10.56
CA PHE A 161 -9.32 11.88 -9.13
C PHE A 161 -8.38 10.88 -8.42
N TYR A 162 -8.43 9.62 -8.81
CA TYR A 162 -7.54 8.60 -8.27
C TYR A 162 -6.07 8.93 -8.56
N ALA A 163 -5.75 9.24 -9.81
CA ALA A 163 -4.40 9.63 -10.22
C ALA A 163 -3.92 10.89 -9.48
N ALA A 164 -4.79 11.90 -9.30
CA ALA A 164 -4.47 13.09 -8.51
C ALA A 164 -4.08 12.76 -7.07
N SER A 165 -4.86 11.88 -6.39
CA SER A 165 -4.57 11.46 -5.01
C SER A 165 -3.26 10.68 -4.88
N LYS A 166 -2.97 9.79 -5.84
CA LYS A 166 -1.73 9.02 -5.87
C LYS A 166 -0.52 9.88 -6.30
N GLY A 167 -0.73 10.88 -7.16
CA GLY A 167 0.27 11.89 -7.49
C GLY A 167 0.65 12.76 -6.29
N ALA A 168 -0.34 13.16 -5.47
CA ALA A 168 -0.08 13.86 -4.21
C ALA A 168 0.76 13.00 -3.24
N MET A 169 0.50 11.69 -3.15
CA MET A 169 1.29 10.74 -2.35
C MET A 169 2.74 10.68 -2.82
N VAL A 170 2.99 10.63 -4.13
CA VAL A 170 4.35 10.63 -4.70
C VAL A 170 5.07 11.93 -4.36
N ALA A 171 4.43 13.09 -4.53
CA ALA A 171 5.02 14.39 -4.22
C ALA A 171 5.35 14.52 -2.72
N MET A 172 4.43 14.12 -1.84
CA MET A 172 4.64 14.09 -0.39
C MET A 172 5.83 13.19 -0.03
N THR A 173 5.91 12.00 -0.63
CA THR A 173 6.99 11.03 -0.36
C THR A 173 8.35 11.60 -0.71
N ARG A 174 8.51 12.23 -1.88
CA ARG A 174 9.79 12.83 -2.32
C ARG A 174 10.27 13.90 -1.34
N THR A 175 9.38 14.83 -0.96
CA THR A 175 9.72 15.91 -0.05
C THR A 175 10.09 15.38 1.34
N MET A 176 9.29 14.45 1.86
CA MET A 176 9.52 13.81 3.16
C MET A 176 10.83 13.02 3.17
N ALA A 177 11.14 12.29 2.10
CA ALA A 177 12.37 11.52 1.95
C ALA A 177 13.62 12.40 2.08
N ILE A 178 13.67 13.53 1.38
CA ILE A 178 14.82 14.46 1.43
C ILE A 178 14.90 15.14 2.80
N ARG A 179 13.76 15.57 3.37
CA ARG A 179 13.73 16.24 4.67
C ARG A 179 14.25 15.34 5.79
N HIS A 180 13.97 14.05 5.76
CA HIS A 180 14.27 13.11 6.84
C HIS A 180 15.44 12.16 6.53
N ALA A 181 16.12 12.30 5.40
CA ALA A 181 17.34 11.54 5.11
C ALA A 181 18.44 11.76 6.18
N PRO A 182 18.67 13.00 6.69
CA PRO A 182 19.64 13.21 7.78
C PRO A 182 19.24 12.52 9.09
N ASP A 183 17.94 12.24 9.29
CA ASP A 183 17.42 11.52 10.45
C ASP A 183 17.54 9.98 10.30
N GLY A 184 18.18 9.47 9.23
CA GLY A 184 18.31 8.05 8.96
C GLY A 184 17.01 7.40 8.43
N ILE A 185 16.06 8.19 7.94
CA ILE A 185 14.76 7.71 7.46
C ILE A 185 14.73 7.72 5.93
N ARG A 186 14.32 6.60 5.34
CA ARG A 186 14.07 6.46 3.90
C ARG A 186 12.57 6.48 3.62
N ALA A 187 12.16 7.13 2.56
CA ALA A 187 10.78 7.08 2.09
C ALA A 187 10.72 6.90 0.57
N ASN A 188 9.95 5.91 0.13
CA ASN A 188 9.85 5.52 -1.27
C ASN A 188 8.40 5.20 -1.65
N CYS A 189 8.11 5.20 -2.94
CA CYS A 189 6.84 4.73 -3.50
C CYS A 189 7.03 3.41 -4.26
N VAL A 190 6.10 2.49 -4.10
CA VAL A 190 5.84 1.43 -5.08
C VAL A 190 4.69 1.89 -5.97
N LEU A 191 4.82 1.72 -7.28
CA LEU A 191 3.81 2.05 -8.28
C LEU A 191 3.31 0.77 -8.96
N PRO A 192 2.32 0.07 -8.38
CA PRO A 192 1.72 -1.09 -9.03
C PRO A 192 1.01 -0.68 -10.32
N GLY A 193 1.12 -1.55 -11.32
CA GLY A 193 0.38 -1.48 -12.57
C GLY A 193 -1.00 -2.13 -12.49
N LEU A 194 -1.31 -2.92 -13.50
CA LEU A 194 -2.54 -3.70 -13.52
C LEU A 194 -2.33 -4.96 -12.65
N MET A 195 -2.93 -4.97 -11.46
CA MET A 195 -2.83 -6.07 -10.51
C MET A 195 -4.14 -6.85 -10.44
N ASN A 196 -4.06 -8.17 -10.49
CA ASN A 196 -5.20 -9.06 -10.31
C ASN A 196 -5.46 -9.26 -8.81
N THR A 197 -6.30 -8.39 -8.24
CA THR A 197 -6.61 -8.37 -6.81
C THR A 197 -8.11 -8.20 -6.57
N PRO A 198 -8.65 -8.59 -5.40
CA PRO A 198 -10.07 -8.42 -5.07
C PRO A 198 -10.56 -6.97 -5.18
N LEU A 199 -9.71 -5.98 -4.88
CA LEU A 199 -10.06 -4.56 -5.04
C LEU A 199 -10.40 -4.22 -6.50
N VAL A 200 -9.62 -4.74 -7.43
CA VAL A 200 -9.82 -4.52 -8.87
C VAL A 200 -11.10 -5.20 -9.34
N HIS A 201 -11.37 -6.40 -8.88
CA HIS A 201 -12.62 -7.11 -9.20
C HIS A 201 -13.85 -6.32 -8.71
N ALA A 202 -13.84 -5.85 -7.47
CA ALA A 202 -14.92 -5.06 -6.90
C ALA A 202 -15.13 -3.70 -7.60
N ALA A 203 -14.04 -3.05 -8.02
CA ALA A 203 -14.10 -1.68 -8.55
C ALA A 203 -14.37 -1.61 -10.07
N LEU A 204 -13.96 -2.61 -10.85
CA LEU A 204 -13.84 -2.47 -12.30
C LEU A 204 -14.65 -3.45 -13.13
N THR A 205 -15.34 -4.45 -12.56
CA THR A 205 -16.12 -5.39 -13.36
C THR A 205 -17.15 -4.69 -14.25
N ARG A 206 -17.84 -3.67 -13.73
CA ARG A 206 -18.81 -2.87 -14.49
C ARG A 206 -18.19 -2.03 -15.62
N VAL A 207 -16.89 -1.76 -15.56
CA VAL A 207 -16.18 -0.97 -16.58
C VAL A 207 -15.82 -1.82 -17.79
N TYR A 208 -15.53 -3.11 -17.57
CA TYR A 208 -15.03 -4.02 -18.61
C TYR A 208 -16.08 -5.03 -19.09
N GLY A 209 -17.31 -4.97 -18.62
CA GLY A 209 -18.39 -5.89 -18.98
C GLY A 209 -19.58 -5.80 -18.06
N GLU A 210 -20.36 -6.90 -17.96
CA GLU A 210 -21.45 -7.01 -17.00
C GLU A 210 -20.91 -7.12 -15.58
N GLU A 211 -21.70 -6.74 -14.59
CA GLU A 211 -21.33 -6.86 -13.18
C GLU A 211 -21.01 -8.32 -12.85
N GLY A 212 -19.80 -8.56 -12.33
CA GLY A 212 -19.34 -9.90 -11.94
C GLY A 212 -18.62 -10.68 -13.04
N ASP A 213 -18.49 -10.17 -14.28
CA ASP A 213 -17.71 -10.84 -15.34
C ASP A 213 -16.20 -10.63 -15.11
N ILE A 214 -15.69 -11.31 -14.08
CA ILE A 214 -14.27 -11.30 -13.71
C ILE A 214 -13.40 -11.88 -14.82
N ALA A 215 -13.88 -12.89 -15.56
CA ALA A 215 -13.12 -13.52 -16.61
C ALA A 215 -12.86 -12.55 -17.78
N ASN A 216 -13.84 -11.76 -18.18
CA ASN A 216 -13.68 -10.72 -19.19
C ASN A 216 -12.77 -9.59 -18.73
N LEU A 217 -12.93 -9.15 -17.47
CA LEU A 217 -12.04 -8.16 -16.85
C LEU A 217 -10.58 -8.63 -16.91
N ILE A 218 -10.29 -9.86 -16.47
CA ILE A 218 -8.93 -10.43 -16.48
C ILE A 218 -8.39 -10.46 -17.90
N ARG A 219 -9.11 -11.07 -18.83
CA ARG A 219 -8.67 -11.19 -20.23
C ARG A 219 -8.35 -9.82 -20.87
N THR A 220 -9.22 -8.83 -20.63
CA THR A 220 -9.05 -7.49 -21.22
C THR A 220 -7.84 -6.79 -20.62
N ARG A 221 -7.64 -6.90 -19.30
CA ARG A 221 -6.52 -6.25 -18.63
C ARG A 221 -5.19 -6.96 -18.90
N ASP A 222 -5.17 -8.29 -19.01
CA ASP A 222 -3.98 -9.04 -19.41
C ASP A 222 -3.49 -8.60 -20.78
N ALA A 223 -4.40 -8.40 -21.74
CA ALA A 223 -4.06 -7.91 -23.08
C ALA A 223 -3.50 -6.47 -23.10
N GLN A 224 -3.74 -5.67 -22.07
CA GLN A 224 -3.15 -4.34 -21.91
C GLN A 224 -1.70 -4.39 -21.43
N CYS A 225 -1.30 -5.45 -20.73
CA CYS A 225 0.04 -5.59 -20.18
C CYS A 225 1.04 -6.03 -21.25
N PRO A 226 2.20 -5.36 -21.40
CA PRO A 226 3.26 -5.83 -22.32
C PRO A 226 3.76 -7.25 -22.02
N MET A 227 3.75 -7.68 -20.75
CA MET A 227 4.09 -9.06 -20.36
C MET A 227 2.99 -10.09 -20.67
N GLY A 228 1.82 -9.67 -21.20
CA GLY A 228 0.71 -10.54 -21.55
C GLY A 228 -0.16 -11.01 -20.38
N HIS A 229 0.11 -10.55 -19.19
CA HIS A 229 -0.68 -10.82 -17.99
C HIS A 229 -0.55 -9.69 -16.97
N MET A 230 -1.56 -9.52 -16.13
CA MET A 230 -1.48 -8.66 -14.94
C MET A 230 -0.47 -9.24 -13.93
N GLY A 231 0.10 -8.37 -13.10
CA GLY A 231 0.74 -8.81 -11.87
C GLY A 231 -0.28 -9.24 -10.81
N ASP A 232 0.22 -9.70 -9.68
CA ASP A 232 -0.59 -10.04 -8.52
C ASP A 232 -0.16 -9.27 -7.25
N ALA A 233 -0.80 -9.57 -6.12
CA ALA A 233 -0.49 -8.93 -4.85
C ALA A 233 0.95 -9.22 -4.36
N TRP A 234 1.52 -10.36 -4.74
CA TRP A 234 2.86 -10.75 -4.33
C TRP A 234 3.95 -9.96 -5.06
N ASP A 235 3.72 -9.56 -6.33
CA ASP A 235 4.64 -8.68 -7.06
C ASP A 235 4.78 -7.35 -6.33
N THR A 236 3.65 -6.77 -5.89
CA THR A 236 3.66 -5.57 -5.05
C THR A 236 4.34 -5.81 -3.71
N ALA A 237 4.08 -6.96 -3.08
CA ALA A 237 4.65 -7.29 -1.78
C ALA A 237 6.16 -7.46 -1.82
N TYR A 238 6.71 -8.13 -2.84
CA TYR A 238 8.17 -8.28 -3.00
C TYR A 238 8.88 -6.96 -3.27
N ALA A 239 8.31 -6.08 -4.07
CA ALA A 239 8.83 -4.73 -4.29
C ALA A 239 8.82 -3.90 -2.99
N THR A 240 7.74 -4.00 -2.21
CA THR A 240 7.60 -3.34 -0.91
C THR A 240 8.61 -3.89 0.09
N LEU A 241 8.81 -5.21 0.13
CA LEU A 241 9.81 -5.87 0.97
C LEU A 241 11.22 -5.37 0.65
N PHE A 242 11.58 -5.29 -0.64
CA PHE A 242 12.89 -4.77 -1.06
C PHE A 242 13.11 -3.34 -0.54
N LEU A 243 12.18 -2.42 -0.78
CA LEU A 243 12.30 -1.03 -0.34
C LEU A 243 12.28 -0.87 1.19
N ALA A 244 11.60 -1.76 1.91
CA ALA A 244 11.54 -1.76 3.37
C ALA A 244 12.82 -2.32 4.01
N SER A 245 13.54 -3.21 3.32
CA SER A 245 14.71 -3.91 3.85
C SER A 245 16.00 -3.08 3.79
N ASP A 246 17.04 -3.56 4.48
CA ASP A 246 18.37 -2.93 4.49
C ASP A 246 19.11 -3.11 3.13
N GLU A 247 18.60 -3.94 2.21
CA GLU A 247 19.10 -4.01 0.83
C GLU A 247 18.89 -2.69 0.08
N ALA A 248 17.85 -1.93 0.45
CA ALA A 248 17.55 -0.61 -0.11
C ALA A 248 18.14 0.55 0.73
N LYS A 249 19.18 0.32 1.53
CA LYS A 249 19.74 1.31 2.47
C LYS A 249 20.20 2.62 1.82
N TYR A 250 20.49 2.62 0.54
CA TYR A 250 20.91 3.80 -0.23
C TYR A 250 19.84 4.25 -1.25
N ILE A 251 18.58 3.81 -1.06
CA ILE A 251 17.45 4.14 -1.93
C ILE A 251 16.42 4.94 -1.14
N THR A 252 16.24 6.22 -1.49
CA THR A 252 15.20 7.10 -0.93
C THR A 252 14.66 8.02 -2.02
N ALA A 253 13.46 8.53 -1.88
CA ALA A 253 12.74 9.38 -2.84
C ALA A 253 12.49 8.71 -4.22
N THR A 254 12.56 7.37 -4.31
CA THR A 254 12.34 6.65 -5.57
C THR A 254 10.88 6.27 -5.77
N GLU A 255 10.55 6.04 -7.04
CA GLU A 255 9.30 5.45 -7.51
C GLU A 255 9.63 4.13 -8.21
N LEU A 256 9.40 3.01 -7.52
CA LEU A 256 9.63 1.68 -8.07
C LEU A 256 8.39 1.21 -8.83
N LEU A 257 8.49 1.14 -10.14
CA LEU A 257 7.44 0.61 -11.01
C LEU A 257 7.37 -0.92 -10.90
N VAL A 258 6.13 -1.43 -10.74
CA VAL A 258 5.81 -2.86 -10.72
C VAL A 258 4.61 -3.03 -11.64
N ASP A 259 4.83 -2.97 -12.95
CA ASP A 259 3.76 -2.74 -13.92
C ASP A 259 3.86 -3.57 -15.22
N GLY A 260 4.78 -4.53 -15.26
CA GLY A 260 4.97 -5.38 -16.46
C GLY A 260 5.32 -4.59 -17.73
N GLY A 261 5.91 -3.39 -17.58
CA GLY A 261 6.29 -2.51 -18.67
C GLY A 261 5.15 -1.61 -19.17
N LEU A 262 3.99 -1.60 -18.50
CA LEU A 262 2.81 -0.86 -18.96
C LEU A 262 3.10 0.63 -19.18
N SER A 263 3.78 1.30 -18.25
CA SER A 263 4.07 2.73 -18.33
C SER A 263 5.21 3.10 -19.29
N ALA A 264 5.95 2.12 -19.77
CA ALA A 264 7.03 2.31 -20.78
C ALA A 264 6.55 2.09 -22.21
N ARG A 265 5.29 1.67 -22.42
CA ARG A 265 4.72 1.43 -23.74
C ARG A 265 4.34 2.76 -24.38
N PHE A 266 4.93 3.05 -25.52
CA PHE A 266 4.42 4.06 -26.46
C PHE A 266 3.28 3.43 -27.27
N ALA A 267 2.18 4.18 -27.40
CA ALA A 267 0.99 3.73 -28.14
C ALA A 267 1.29 3.50 -29.63
#